data_8ef8fd348794597175b62adc17c82d27
#
_entry.id   8ef8fd348794597175b62adc17c82d27
#
_cell.length_a   1.000
_cell.length_b   1.000
_cell.length_c   1.000
_cell.angle_alpha   90.00
_cell.angle_beta   90.00
_cell.angle_gamma   90.00
#
_symmetry.space_group_name_H-M   'P 1'
#
loop_
_entity.id
_entity.type
_entity.pdbx_description
1 polymer ?
#
loop_
_entity_poly.entity_id
_entity_poly.type
_entity_poly.pdbx_seq_one_letter_code
_entity_poly.pdbx_strand_id
1 'polypeptide(L)'
;MKEKKFFNYVIIAAVLIIPFMYSFFYLKAYWNPYGEGNIDNIPVAIVNNDEGDNGEKVITNIKNSKKLKISTVSDEKASDGLYNKKYYAVITIPKDFSESMESASTTNKKHATITYAPNQKSNYLASQIINNVVSAVEKNLDNTVNSTIVDSLASTIKDVPSKLETISNGFEQLEEGTTKLQDGSNSLANGTNSLKSNYEEFNTGIKNIKDGIETLN
;
A
#
# COMPACT_ATOMS: atom_id res chain seq x y z
N MET A 1 -30.05 21.26 -74.42
CA MET A 1 -28.69 21.62 -74.05
C MET A 1 -28.52 21.92 -72.55
N LYS A 2 -29.46 22.53 -71.85
CA LYS A 2 -29.36 22.88 -70.42
C LYS A 2 -29.40 21.65 -69.48
N GLU A 3 -30.24 20.65 -69.81
CA GLU A 3 -30.31 19.41 -68.93
C GLU A 3 -29.06 18.56 -68.96
N LYS A 4 -28.38 18.42 -70.10
CA LYS A 4 -27.11 17.66 -70.13
C LYS A 4 -25.99 18.34 -69.29
N LYS A 5 -25.99 19.68 -69.27
CA LYS A 5 -25.04 20.43 -68.46
C LYS A 5 -25.34 20.24 -66.98
N PHE A 6 -26.60 20.29 -66.55
CA PHE A 6 -27.01 20.05 -65.16
C PHE A 6 -26.65 18.63 -64.68
N PHE A 7 -26.91 17.63 -65.53
CA PHE A 7 -26.56 16.23 -65.21
C PHE A 7 -25.02 16.04 -64.99
N ASN A 8 -24.20 16.69 -65.83
CA ASN A 8 -22.79 16.66 -65.71
C ASN A 8 -22.32 17.31 -64.40
N TYR A 9 -22.90 18.39 -63.91
CA TYR A 9 -22.58 19.01 -62.64
C TYR A 9 -22.97 18.11 -61.45
N VAL A 10 -24.09 17.40 -61.54
CA VAL A 10 -24.53 16.45 -60.50
C VAL A 10 -23.55 15.28 -60.41
N ILE A 11 -23.09 14.76 -61.55
CA ILE A 11 -22.08 13.69 -61.55
C ILE A 11 -20.75 14.17 -60.92
N ILE A 12 -20.27 15.35 -61.31
CA ILE A 12 -19.04 15.92 -60.73
C ILE A 12 -19.19 16.14 -59.23
N ALA A 13 -20.33 16.67 -58.79
CA ALA A 13 -20.61 16.86 -57.37
C ALA A 13 -20.64 15.53 -56.62
N ALA A 14 -21.30 14.50 -57.18
CA ALA A 14 -21.34 13.16 -56.56
C ALA A 14 -19.94 12.51 -56.44
N VAL A 15 -19.13 12.62 -57.53
CA VAL A 15 -17.76 12.08 -57.54
C VAL A 15 -16.87 12.75 -56.50
N LEU A 16 -17.10 14.01 -56.17
CA LEU A 16 -16.33 14.74 -55.13
C LEU A 16 -16.90 14.49 -53.70
N ILE A 17 -18.23 14.51 -53.56
CA ILE A 17 -18.89 14.42 -52.25
C ILE A 17 -18.80 12.99 -51.68
N ILE A 18 -18.97 11.96 -52.51
CA ILE A 18 -18.96 10.56 -52.03
C ILE A 18 -17.59 10.18 -51.37
N PRO A 19 -16.45 10.41 -52.03
CA PRO A 19 -15.15 10.12 -51.39
C PRO A 19 -14.90 10.98 -50.15
N PHE A 20 -15.32 12.26 -50.17
CA PHE A 20 -15.19 13.17 -49.05
C PHE A 20 -16.05 12.70 -47.88
N MET A 21 -17.29 12.33 -48.09
CA MET A 21 -18.19 11.77 -47.07
C MET A 21 -17.63 10.45 -46.51
N TYR A 22 -17.17 9.57 -47.41
CA TYR A 22 -16.53 8.32 -47.00
C TYR A 22 -15.29 8.57 -46.13
N SER A 23 -14.39 9.46 -46.57
CA SER A 23 -13.20 9.83 -45.84
C SER A 23 -13.55 10.46 -44.50
N PHE A 24 -14.53 11.38 -44.45
CA PHE A 24 -14.94 12.04 -43.22
C PHE A 24 -15.54 11.06 -42.21
N PHE A 25 -16.46 10.19 -42.64
CA PHE A 25 -17.08 9.21 -41.74
C PHE A 25 -16.12 8.09 -41.37
N TYR A 26 -15.29 7.64 -42.30
CA TYR A 26 -14.29 6.61 -42.07
C TYR A 26 -13.18 7.12 -41.12
N LEU A 27 -12.64 8.31 -41.36
CA LEU A 27 -11.68 8.94 -40.51
C LEU A 27 -12.25 9.21 -39.12
N LYS A 28 -13.46 9.73 -39.03
CA LYS A 28 -14.10 10.00 -37.74
C LYS A 28 -14.41 8.72 -36.94
N ALA A 29 -14.87 7.67 -37.61
CA ALA A 29 -15.22 6.40 -36.98
C ALA A 29 -14.00 5.51 -36.71
N TYR A 30 -12.98 5.58 -37.57
CA TYR A 30 -11.84 4.67 -37.53
C TYR A 30 -10.59 5.30 -36.91
N TRP A 31 -10.36 6.61 -37.07
CA TRP A 31 -9.17 7.30 -36.61
C TRP A 31 -9.31 7.91 -35.21
N ASN A 32 -10.54 8.15 -34.79
CA ASN A 32 -10.81 8.51 -33.40
C ASN A 32 -11.85 7.59 -32.75
N PRO A 33 -11.60 6.27 -32.75
CA PRO A 33 -12.47 5.32 -32.05
C PRO A 33 -12.48 5.57 -30.53
N TYR A 34 -11.51 6.36 -30.04
CA TYR A 34 -11.31 6.72 -28.64
C TYR A 34 -11.78 8.15 -28.32
N GLY A 35 -12.45 8.84 -29.24
CA GLY A 35 -13.00 10.17 -29.00
C GLY A 35 -13.99 10.16 -27.84
N GLU A 36 -14.00 11.25 -27.06
CA GLU A 36 -14.97 11.43 -25.98
C GLU A 36 -16.38 11.16 -26.52
N GLY A 37 -17.09 10.22 -25.92
CA GLY A 37 -18.43 9.78 -26.33
C GLY A 37 -18.52 8.43 -27.06
N ASN A 38 -17.43 7.90 -27.64
CA ASN A 38 -17.44 6.56 -28.26
C ASN A 38 -17.01 5.45 -27.31
N ILE A 39 -16.41 5.80 -26.18
CA ILE A 39 -15.86 4.88 -25.16
C ILE A 39 -16.70 4.90 -23.88
N ASP A 40 -17.63 5.83 -23.77
CA ASP A 40 -18.47 5.96 -22.59
C ASP A 40 -19.43 4.78 -22.51
N ASN A 41 -19.38 4.07 -21.37
CA ASN A 41 -20.28 2.95 -21.04
C ASN A 41 -19.86 1.53 -21.46
N ILE A 42 -18.59 1.23 -21.67
CA ILE A 42 -18.18 -0.17 -21.86
C ILE A 42 -18.42 -0.94 -20.55
N PRO A 43 -19.29 -1.96 -20.56
CA PRO A 43 -19.59 -2.70 -19.36
C PRO A 43 -18.41 -3.61 -18.96
N VAL A 44 -17.88 -3.36 -17.75
CA VAL A 44 -16.83 -4.14 -17.11
C VAL A 44 -17.32 -4.62 -15.76
N ALA A 45 -17.14 -5.90 -15.45
CA ALA A 45 -17.41 -6.43 -14.14
C ALA A 45 -16.16 -6.33 -13.26
N ILE A 46 -16.34 -6.01 -11.97
CA ILE A 46 -15.30 -6.10 -10.95
C ILE A 46 -15.79 -7.08 -9.88
N VAL A 47 -14.93 -8.03 -9.56
CA VAL A 47 -15.08 -8.94 -8.42
C VAL A 47 -14.10 -8.48 -7.35
N ASN A 48 -14.62 -8.09 -6.20
CA ASN A 48 -13.82 -7.68 -5.06
C ASN A 48 -13.86 -8.78 -3.99
N ASN A 49 -12.77 -9.52 -3.88
CA ASN A 49 -12.58 -10.53 -2.85
C ASN A 49 -11.67 -10.04 -1.71
N ASP A 50 -11.16 -8.79 -1.81
CA ASP A 50 -10.27 -8.21 -0.81
C ASP A 50 -10.93 -8.17 0.58
N GLU A 51 -10.21 -8.60 1.60
CA GLU A 51 -10.65 -8.56 3.00
C GLU A 51 -10.38 -7.22 3.70
N GLY A 52 -9.65 -6.32 3.05
CA GLY A 52 -9.36 -4.97 3.53
C GLY A 52 -10.04 -3.88 2.71
N ASP A 53 -9.60 -2.64 2.93
CA ASP A 53 -10.24 -1.45 2.35
C ASP A 53 -9.63 -0.98 1.02
N ASN A 54 -8.43 -1.46 0.65
CA ASN A 54 -7.71 -0.93 -0.51
C ASN A 54 -8.33 -1.37 -1.83
N GLY A 55 -8.95 -2.55 -1.88
CA GLY A 55 -9.71 -3.01 -3.04
C GLY A 55 -10.87 -2.08 -3.38
N GLU A 56 -11.64 -1.62 -2.39
CA GLU A 56 -12.76 -0.69 -2.61
C GLU A 56 -12.27 0.72 -3.02
N LYS A 57 -11.13 1.16 -2.50
CA LYS A 57 -10.50 2.42 -2.95
C LYS A 57 -10.12 2.36 -4.42
N VAL A 58 -9.53 1.24 -4.87
CA VAL A 58 -9.21 1.03 -6.29
C VAL A 58 -10.47 1.05 -7.15
N ILE A 59 -11.53 0.35 -6.73
CA ILE A 59 -12.82 0.35 -7.45
C ILE A 59 -13.40 1.75 -7.57
N THR A 60 -13.37 2.51 -6.48
CA THR A 60 -13.85 3.89 -6.45
C THR A 60 -13.07 4.78 -7.42
N ASN A 61 -11.74 4.64 -7.46
CA ASN A 61 -10.90 5.38 -8.39
C ASN A 61 -11.21 5.03 -9.85
N ILE A 62 -11.45 3.76 -10.16
CA ILE A 62 -11.84 3.32 -11.50
C ILE A 62 -13.20 3.87 -11.88
N LYS A 63 -14.19 3.82 -10.98
CA LYS A 63 -15.54 4.39 -11.19
C LYS A 63 -15.49 5.89 -11.47
N ASN A 64 -14.65 6.62 -10.75
CA ASN A 64 -14.51 8.07 -10.90
C ASN A 64 -13.90 8.48 -12.26
N SER A 65 -13.23 7.57 -12.96
CA SER A 65 -12.67 7.84 -14.29
C SER A 65 -13.74 8.07 -15.37
N LYS A 66 -15.02 7.73 -15.09
CA LYS A 66 -16.21 7.89 -15.96
C LYS A 66 -16.10 7.29 -17.37
N LYS A 67 -15.03 6.54 -17.65
CA LYS A 67 -14.79 5.94 -18.97
C LYS A 67 -15.44 4.56 -19.14
N LEU A 68 -15.87 3.96 -18.03
CA LEU A 68 -16.38 2.59 -18.00
C LEU A 68 -17.68 2.51 -17.22
N LYS A 69 -18.56 1.62 -17.68
CA LYS A 69 -19.73 1.20 -16.90
C LYS A 69 -19.36 0.02 -16.01
N ILE A 70 -18.93 0.33 -14.79
CA ILE A 70 -18.45 -0.66 -13.82
C ILE A 70 -19.63 -1.25 -13.04
N SER A 71 -19.64 -2.58 -12.97
CA SER A 71 -20.58 -3.36 -12.15
C SER A 71 -19.79 -4.22 -11.19
N THR A 72 -19.92 -3.97 -9.88
CA THR A 72 -19.37 -4.87 -8.85
C THR A 72 -20.31 -6.05 -8.67
N VAL A 73 -19.82 -7.27 -8.86
CA VAL A 73 -20.60 -8.51 -8.86
C VAL A 73 -19.81 -9.66 -8.23
N SER A 74 -20.49 -10.78 -7.93
CA SER A 74 -19.81 -12.02 -7.48
C SER A 74 -19.07 -12.70 -8.62
N ASP A 75 -18.10 -13.57 -8.30
CA ASP A 75 -17.33 -14.38 -9.26
C ASP A 75 -18.24 -15.13 -10.25
N GLU A 76 -19.33 -15.75 -9.74
CA GLU A 76 -20.29 -16.49 -10.54
C GLU A 76 -20.97 -15.60 -11.59
N LYS A 77 -21.48 -14.44 -11.15
CA LYS A 77 -22.14 -13.46 -12.03
C LYS A 77 -21.16 -12.81 -13.02
N ALA A 78 -19.91 -12.64 -12.62
CA ALA A 78 -18.88 -12.11 -13.51
C ALA A 78 -18.57 -13.11 -14.63
N SER A 79 -18.37 -14.38 -14.28
CA SER A 79 -18.09 -15.48 -15.22
C SER A 79 -19.26 -15.69 -16.20
N ASP A 80 -20.49 -15.74 -15.69
CA ASP A 80 -21.70 -15.85 -16.53
C ASP A 80 -21.84 -14.64 -17.45
N GLY A 81 -21.65 -13.44 -16.91
CA GLY A 81 -21.73 -12.21 -17.71
C GLY A 81 -20.65 -12.09 -18.77
N LEU A 82 -19.44 -12.64 -18.52
CA LEU A 82 -18.37 -12.72 -19.52
C LEU A 82 -18.72 -13.71 -20.64
N TYR A 83 -19.24 -14.88 -20.27
CA TYR A 83 -19.67 -15.91 -21.22
C TYR A 83 -20.80 -15.42 -22.11
N ASN A 84 -21.83 -14.77 -21.53
CA ASN A 84 -23.00 -14.24 -22.22
C ASN A 84 -22.77 -12.87 -22.90
N LYS A 85 -21.51 -12.41 -23.00
CA LYS A 85 -21.12 -11.14 -23.62
C LYS A 85 -21.76 -9.89 -22.98
N LYS A 86 -22.19 -10.00 -21.73
CA LYS A 86 -22.70 -8.87 -20.95
C LYS A 86 -21.57 -7.92 -20.54
N TYR A 87 -20.38 -8.49 -20.26
CA TYR A 87 -19.18 -7.74 -19.91
C TYR A 87 -18.10 -7.96 -20.95
N TYR A 88 -17.36 -6.91 -21.25
CA TYR A 88 -16.17 -6.95 -22.12
C TYR A 88 -14.93 -7.44 -21.39
N ALA A 89 -14.91 -7.31 -20.06
CA ALA A 89 -13.87 -7.82 -19.22
C ALA A 89 -14.36 -8.05 -17.79
N VAL A 90 -13.64 -8.87 -17.08
CA VAL A 90 -13.72 -9.05 -15.63
C VAL A 90 -12.38 -8.68 -15.01
N ILE A 91 -12.42 -7.85 -13.99
CA ILE A 91 -11.28 -7.51 -13.13
C ILE A 91 -11.54 -8.17 -11.77
N THR A 92 -10.61 -8.98 -11.29
CA THR A 92 -10.72 -9.64 -9.99
C THR A 92 -9.64 -9.14 -9.06
N ILE A 93 -10.05 -8.59 -7.93
CA ILE A 93 -9.19 -8.18 -6.83
C ILE A 93 -9.11 -9.36 -5.85
N PRO A 94 -7.92 -9.93 -5.59
CA PRO A 94 -7.76 -11.11 -4.75
C PRO A 94 -7.98 -10.77 -3.26
N LYS A 95 -8.15 -11.82 -2.46
CA LYS A 95 -8.46 -11.76 -1.03
C LYS A 95 -7.39 -11.03 -0.20
N ASP A 96 -6.14 -11.23 -0.55
CA ASP A 96 -4.96 -10.71 0.14
C ASP A 96 -4.43 -9.40 -0.46
N PHE A 97 -5.24 -8.69 -1.26
CA PHE A 97 -4.82 -7.50 -1.96
C PHE A 97 -4.38 -6.38 -1.02
N SER A 98 -5.19 -6.05 -0.02
CA SER A 98 -4.86 -5.03 0.99
C SER A 98 -3.62 -5.42 1.80
N GLU A 99 -3.53 -6.68 2.25
CA GLU A 99 -2.36 -7.19 2.97
C GLU A 99 -1.08 -7.04 2.12
N SER A 100 -1.17 -7.39 0.84
CA SER A 100 -0.04 -7.28 -0.09
C SER A 100 0.38 -5.83 -0.30
N MET A 101 -0.57 -4.89 -0.44
CA MET A 101 -0.27 -3.46 -0.55
C MET A 101 0.40 -2.91 0.70
N GLU A 102 -0.11 -3.24 1.89
CA GLU A 102 0.43 -2.78 3.17
C GLU A 102 1.82 -3.35 3.45
N SER A 103 2.09 -4.56 2.94
CA SER A 103 3.41 -5.18 3.05
C SER A 103 4.53 -4.37 2.37
N ALA A 104 4.20 -3.46 1.45
CA ALA A 104 5.17 -2.62 0.76
C ALA A 104 6.00 -1.74 1.71
N SER A 105 5.45 -1.40 2.89
CA SER A 105 6.13 -0.65 3.95
C SER A 105 6.89 -1.55 4.94
N THR A 106 6.86 -2.87 4.77
CA THR A 106 7.50 -3.85 5.66
C THR A 106 8.78 -4.43 5.05
N THR A 107 9.53 -5.20 5.84
CA THR A 107 10.71 -5.94 5.37
C THR A 107 10.34 -7.18 4.52
N ASN A 108 9.13 -7.71 4.69
CA ASN A 108 8.63 -8.87 3.94
C ASN A 108 7.57 -8.43 2.90
N LYS A 109 8.06 -7.91 1.78
CA LYS A 109 7.22 -7.35 0.72
C LYS A 109 6.52 -8.44 -0.07
N LYS A 110 5.19 -8.31 -0.25
CA LYS A 110 4.37 -9.09 -1.15
C LYS A 110 3.97 -8.23 -2.35
N HIS A 111 3.75 -8.86 -3.50
CA HIS A 111 3.23 -8.17 -4.67
C HIS A 111 1.70 -8.16 -4.65
N ALA A 112 1.10 -6.98 -4.59
CA ALA A 112 -0.33 -6.84 -4.84
C ALA A 112 -0.59 -7.05 -6.33
N THR A 113 -1.45 -8.03 -6.67
CA THR A 113 -1.79 -8.37 -8.06
C THR A 113 -3.29 -8.26 -8.26
N ILE A 114 -3.69 -7.84 -9.46
CA ILE A 114 -5.08 -7.85 -9.91
C ILE A 114 -5.15 -8.75 -11.14
N THR A 115 -6.14 -9.64 -11.18
CA THR A 115 -6.35 -10.50 -12.33
C THR A 115 -7.31 -9.82 -13.30
N TYR A 116 -6.97 -9.89 -14.58
CA TYR A 116 -7.77 -9.35 -15.66
C TYR A 116 -8.11 -10.45 -16.67
N ALA A 117 -9.39 -10.63 -16.94
CA ALA A 117 -9.92 -11.58 -17.92
C ALA A 117 -10.71 -10.83 -19.02
N PRO A 118 -10.13 -10.66 -20.23
CA PRO A 118 -10.84 -10.07 -21.37
C PRO A 118 -11.83 -11.06 -21.97
N ASN A 119 -12.93 -10.55 -22.54
CA ASN A 119 -13.80 -11.36 -23.34
C ASN A 119 -13.17 -11.59 -24.74
N GLN A 120 -12.57 -12.76 -24.94
CA GLN A 120 -11.90 -13.13 -26.19
C GLN A 120 -12.82 -13.16 -27.42
N LYS A 121 -14.14 -13.18 -27.23
CA LYS A 121 -15.14 -13.11 -28.30
C LYS A 121 -15.49 -11.66 -28.67
N SER A 122 -14.87 -10.68 -28.02
CA SER A 122 -15.02 -9.26 -28.35
C SER A 122 -14.18 -8.90 -29.57
N ASN A 123 -14.64 -7.90 -30.32
CA ASN A 123 -13.89 -7.44 -31.48
C ASN A 123 -12.57 -6.75 -31.05
N TYR A 124 -11.66 -6.59 -32.01
CA TYR A 124 -10.33 -5.96 -31.80
C TYR A 124 -10.40 -4.60 -31.10
N LEU A 125 -11.42 -3.79 -31.42
CA LEU A 125 -11.61 -2.47 -30.83
C LEU A 125 -11.88 -2.55 -29.31
N ALA A 126 -12.72 -3.50 -28.89
CA ALA A 126 -12.98 -3.73 -27.48
C ALA A 126 -11.70 -4.12 -26.72
N SER A 127 -10.85 -4.95 -27.33
CA SER A 127 -9.57 -5.34 -26.74
C SER A 127 -8.61 -4.14 -26.53
N GLN A 128 -8.56 -3.21 -27.49
CA GLN A 128 -7.74 -2.00 -27.37
C GLN A 128 -8.26 -1.06 -26.26
N ILE A 129 -9.56 -0.90 -26.17
CA ILE A 129 -10.19 -0.09 -25.10
C ILE A 129 -9.86 -0.67 -23.72
N ILE A 130 -9.95 -1.97 -23.61
CA ILE A 130 -9.70 -2.70 -22.37
C ILE A 130 -8.22 -2.60 -21.96
N ASN A 131 -7.28 -2.72 -22.91
CA ASN A 131 -5.86 -2.52 -22.62
C ASN A 131 -5.58 -1.12 -22.07
N ASN A 132 -6.24 -0.08 -22.60
CA ASN A 132 -6.12 1.28 -22.06
C ASN A 132 -6.69 1.39 -20.64
N VAL A 133 -7.74 0.64 -20.35
CA VAL A 133 -8.34 0.57 -19.02
C VAL A 133 -7.42 -0.12 -18.05
N VAL A 134 -6.86 -1.29 -18.42
CA VAL A 134 -5.89 -2.01 -17.60
C VAL A 134 -4.70 -1.12 -17.27
N SER A 135 -4.14 -0.43 -18.27
CA SER A 135 -3.04 0.51 -18.05
C SER A 135 -3.43 1.69 -17.14
N ALA A 136 -4.67 2.16 -17.20
CA ALA A 136 -5.16 3.18 -16.28
C ALA A 136 -5.33 2.64 -14.84
N VAL A 137 -5.76 1.38 -14.71
CA VAL A 137 -5.84 0.68 -13.42
C VAL A 137 -4.46 0.48 -12.83
N GLU A 138 -3.50 -0.02 -13.61
CA GLU A 138 -2.10 -0.18 -13.21
C GLU A 138 -1.53 1.15 -12.69
N LYS A 139 -1.70 2.24 -13.45
CA LYS A 139 -1.23 3.56 -13.04
C LYS A 139 -1.90 4.08 -11.76
N ASN A 140 -3.19 3.81 -11.58
CA ASN A 140 -3.89 4.17 -10.35
C ASN A 140 -3.44 3.32 -9.16
N LEU A 141 -3.13 2.04 -9.38
CA LEU A 141 -2.53 1.15 -8.40
C LEU A 141 -1.17 1.66 -7.94
N ASP A 142 -0.27 2.00 -8.88
CA ASP A 142 1.03 2.56 -8.56
C ASP A 142 0.90 3.82 -7.70
N ASN A 143 -0.02 4.71 -8.03
CA ASN A 143 -0.29 5.91 -7.25
C ASN A 143 -0.82 5.58 -5.84
N THR A 144 -1.71 4.60 -5.72
CA THR A 144 -2.28 4.18 -4.44
C THR A 144 -1.24 3.50 -3.56
N VAL A 145 -0.41 2.62 -4.14
CA VAL A 145 0.73 1.98 -3.44
C VAL A 145 1.71 3.04 -2.95
N ASN A 146 2.10 3.97 -3.81
CA ASN A 146 3.03 5.04 -3.45
C ASN A 146 2.46 5.93 -2.33
N SER A 147 1.18 6.29 -2.36
CA SER A 147 0.52 7.03 -1.28
C SER A 147 0.55 6.23 0.03
N THR A 148 0.20 4.95 -0.01
CA THR A 148 0.19 4.08 1.17
C THR A 148 1.59 3.96 1.80
N ILE A 149 2.63 3.85 0.96
CA ILE A 149 4.03 3.81 1.43
C ILE A 149 4.40 5.14 2.08
N VAL A 150 4.08 6.28 1.45
CA VAL A 150 4.39 7.61 1.98
C VAL A 150 3.67 7.85 3.30
N ASP A 151 2.40 7.51 3.41
CA ASP A 151 1.61 7.67 4.64
C ASP A 151 2.15 6.78 5.78
N SER A 152 2.52 5.54 5.48
CA SER A 152 3.13 4.62 6.43
C SER A 152 4.51 5.09 6.91
N LEU A 153 5.35 5.57 5.99
CA LEU A 153 6.65 6.15 6.33
C LEU A 153 6.50 7.42 7.18
N ALA A 154 5.56 8.30 6.81
CA ALA A 154 5.27 9.52 7.55
C ALA A 154 4.81 9.20 8.98
N SER A 155 3.93 8.22 9.16
CA SER A 155 3.50 7.74 10.48
C SER A 155 4.68 7.19 11.29
N THR A 156 5.50 6.33 10.68
CA THR A 156 6.68 5.74 11.34
C THR A 156 7.66 6.82 11.80
N ILE A 157 7.93 7.83 10.94
CA ILE A 157 8.82 8.94 11.28
C ILE A 157 8.23 9.79 12.42
N LYS A 158 6.93 10.00 12.42
CA LYS A 158 6.22 10.76 13.47
C LYS A 158 6.35 10.10 14.84
N ASP A 159 6.44 8.77 14.90
CA ASP A 159 6.56 8.01 16.15
C ASP A 159 8.01 7.94 16.68
N VAL A 160 9.01 8.26 15.85
CA VAL A 160 10.43 8.22 16.23
C VAL A 160 10.75 9.11 17.44
N PRO A 161 10.28 10.38 17.52
CA PRO A 161 10.58 11.24 18.68
C PRO A 161 10.11 10.63 20.02
N SER A 162 8.90 10.07 20.08
CA SER A 162 8.37 9.48 21.30
C SER A 162 9.14 8.21 21.72
N LYS A 163 9.62 7.44 20.76
CA LYS A 163 10.50 6.28 21.03
C LYS A 163 11.87 6.72 21.53
N LEU A 164 12.43 7.80 20.98
CA LEU A 164 13.68 8.38 21.46
C LEU A 164 13.56 8.92 22.88
N GLU A 165 12.44 9.57 23.21
CA GLU A 165 12.14 10.03 24.56
C GLU A 165 12.05 8.85 25.55
N THR A 166 11.40 7.76 25.17
CA THR A 166 11.32 6.53 25.97
C THR A 166 12.72 5.95 26.23
N ILE A 167 13.59 5.93 25.22
CA ILE A 167 14.98 5.47 25.34
C ILE A 167 15.78 6.39 26.26
N SER A 168 15.64 7.72 26.11
CA SER A 168 16.30 8.72 26.98
C SER A 168 15.93 8.51 28.43
N ASN A 169 14.64 8.38 28.74
CA ASN A 169 14.15 8.11 30.08
C ASN A 169 14.67 6.79 30.65
N GLY A 170 14.82 5.78 29.79
CA GLY A 170 15.47 4.51 30.18
C GLY A 170 16.95 4.67 30.56
N PHE A 171 17.71 5.50 29.87
CA PHE A 171 19.08 5.81 30.21
C PHE A 171 19.20 6.59 31.51
N GLU A 172 18.33 7.56 31.78
CA GLU A 172 18.29 8.27 33.06
C GLU A 172 18.02 7.32 34.23
N GLN A 173 17.08 6.39 34.08
CA GLN A 173 16.81 5.37 35.11
C GLN A 173 18.02 4.43 35.33
N LEU A 174 18.72 4.08 34.26
CA LEU A 174 19.93 3.27 34.36
C LEU A 174 21.05 4.03 35.08
N GLU A 175 21.25 5.30 34.81
CA GLU A 175 22.21 6.17 35.50
C GLU A 175 21.89 6.28 37.00
N GLU A 176 20.64 6.53 37.37
CA GLU A 176 20.20 6.54 38.78
C GLU A 176 20.42 5.19 39.44
N GLY A 177 20.10 4.08 38.76
CA GLY A 177 20.33 2.73 39.27
C GLY A 177 21.81 2.43 39.50
N THR A 178 22.68 2.86 38.59
CA THR A 178 24.15 2.71 38.71
C THR A 178 24.68 3.52 39.86
N THR A 179 24.21 4.75 40.06
CA THR A 179 24.61 5.59 41.20
C THR A 179 24.20 4.95 42.54
N LYS A 180 22.96 4.43 42.65
CA LYS A 180 22.49 3.73 43.85
C LYS A 180 23.34 2.45 44.13
N LEU A 181 23.72 1.73 43.10
CA LEU A 181 24.58 0.55 43.23
C LEU A 181 25.99 0.94 43.73
N GLN A 182 26.53 2.05 43.22
CA GLN A 182 27.81 2.59 43.67
C GLN A 182 27.77 2.98 45.18
N ASP A 183 26.71 3.69 45.58
CA ASP A 183 26.50 4.09 46.97
C ASP A 183 26.33 2.87 47.91
N GLY A 184 25.56 1.90 47.45
CA GLY A 184 25.42 0.61 48.17
C GLY A 184 26.72 -0.14 48.33
N SER A 185 27.54 -0.18 47.27
CA SER A 185 28.89 -0.78 47.29
C SER A 185 29.82 -0.08 48.26
N ASN A 186 29.82 1.26 48.25
CA ASN A 186 30.59 2.06 49.19
C ASN A 186 30.16 1.83 50.66
N SER A 187 28.85 1.76 50.89
CA SER A 187 28.27 1.48 52.19
C SER A 187 28.67 0.07 52.70
N LEU A 188 28.65 -0.92 51.81
CA LEU A 188 29.09 -2.28 52.13
C LEU A 188 30.59 -2.31 52.46
N ALA A 189 31.43 -1.61 51.71
CA ALA A 189 32.86 -1.51 51.97
C ALA A 189 33.12 -0.89 53.32
N ASN A 190 32.44 0.21 53.69
CA ASN A 190 32.56 0.88 54.99
C ASN A 190 32.09 -0.04 56.14
N GLY A 191 30.96 -0.75 55.96
CA GLY A 191 30.46 -1.73 56.93
C GLY A 191 31.45 -2.87 57.17
N THR A 192 32.08 -3.37 56.11
CA THR A 192 33.11 -4.42 56.18
C THR A 192 34.35 -3.93 56.93
N ASN A 193 34.78 -2.69 56.68
CA ASN A 193 35.93 -2.12 57.45
C ASN A 193 35.60 -1.92 58.91
N SER A 194 34.36 -1.46 59.22
CA SER A 194 33.91 -1.34 60.59
C SER A 194 33.86 -2.71 61.32
N LEU A 195 33.37 -3.74 60.64
CA LEU A 195 33.36 -5.10 61.18
C LEU A 195 34.78 -5.62 61.46
N LYS A 196 35.72 -5.36 60.56
CA LYS A 196 37.11 -5.70 60.75
C LYS A 196 37.70 -5.03 61.99
N SER A 197 37.47 -3.70 62.11
CA SER A 197 37.96 -2.95 63.28
C SER A 197 37.39 -3.49 64.63
N ASN A 198 36.08 -3.73 64.67
CA ASN A 198 35.39 -4.28 65.83
C ASN A 198 35.92 -5.70 66.19
N TYR A 199 36.26 -6.50 65.18
CA TYR A 199 36.86 -7.82 65.41
C TYR A 199 38.24 -7.72 65.93
N GLU A 200 39.08 -6.76 65.51
CA GLU A 200 40.40 -6.48 66.04
C GLU A 200 40.36 -6.02 67.53
N GLU A 201 39.40 -5.12 67.84
CA GLU A 201 39.15 -4.69 69.24
C GLU A 201 38.72 -5.85 70.17
N PHE A 202 37.80 -6.68 69.64
CA PHE A 202 37.33 -7.88 70.35
C PHE A 202 38.51 -8.82 70.68
N ASN A 203 39.37 -9.09 69.67
CA ASN A 203 40.55 -9.94 69.88
C ASN A 203 41.55 -9.35 70.91
N THR A 204 41.69 -8.01 70.84
CA THR A 204 42.51 -7.29 71.83
C THR A 204 41.96 -7.45 73.27
N GLY A 205 40.60 -7.31 73.39
CA GLY A 205 39.88 -7.53 74.62
C GLY A 205 40.09 -8.95 75.22
N ILE A 206 39.95 -9.97 74.34
CA ILE A 206 40.21 -11.39 74.74
C ILE A 206 41.68 -11.57 75.24
N LYS A 207 42.65 -10.98 74.53
CA LYS A 207 44.05 -11.04 74.96
C LYS A 207 44.22 -10.40 76.26
N ASN A 208 43.67 -9.21 76.51
CA ASN A 208 43.81 -8.52 77.85
C ASN A 208 43.17 -9.34 78.99
N ILE A 209 42.03 -10.00 78.76
CA ILE A 209 41.40 -10.90 79.70
C ILE A 209 42.31 -12.09 79.99
N LYS A 210 42.91 -12.70 79.00
CA LYS A 210 43.85 -13.81 79.14
C LYS A 210 45.05 -13.37 79.96
N ASP A 211 45.70 -12.25 79.59
CA ASP A 211 46.88 -11.72 80.31
C ASP A 211 46.53 -11.36 81.77
N GLY A 212 45.31 -10.83 82.00
CA GLY A 212 44.81 -10.58 83.37
C GLY A 212 44.64 -11.87 84.22
N ILE A 213 44.14 -12.93 83.61
CA ILE A 213 43.99 -14.24 84.28
C ILE A 213 45.40 -14.82 84.63
N GLU A 214 46.34 -14.73 83.68
CA GLU A 214 47.73 -15.21 83.91
C GLU A 214 48.43 -14.44 85.01
N THR A 215 48.11 -13.19 85.26
CA THR A 215 48.69 -12.39 86.38
C THR A 215 48.07 -12.67 87.76
N LEU A 216 46.89 -13.33 87.80
CA LEU A 216 46.18 -13.71 89.05
C LEU A 216 46.53 -15.12 89.55
N ASN A 217 47.25 -15.91 88.80
CA ASN A 217 47.78 -17.24 89.18
C ASN A 217 49.27 -17.14 89.61
#